data_1349d7328fb976040cc43173fbf948ea
#
_entry.id   1349d7328fb976040cc43173fbf948ea
#
_cell.length_a   1.000
_cell.length_b   1.000
_cell.length_c   1.000
_cell.angle_alpha   90.00
_cell.angle_beta   90.00
_cell.angle_gamma   90.00
#
_symmetry.space_group_name_H-M   'P 1'
#
loop_
_entity.id
_entity.type
_entity.pdbx_description
1 polymer ?
#
loop_
_entity_poly.entity_id
_entity_poly.type
_entity_poly.pdbx_seq_one_letter_code
_entity_poly.pdbx_strand_id
1 'polypeptide(L)'
;MRSSIALCSAAACLCAAACSEPEPEWPDQFGYATSAQFLTVNAGSELGATTGADAIASRLFPGVFVHGPEGQFIPSRDFATASVVDVPGVAGPAPFYSGEGSVPDAPAGSVIDYVIAQGARYSDDVEVTCDDFLLAFTAGVMKETFHSAVPLMHQVDHVDCAPGAKQFRLFFKPGLGSRWRELFSPGTVMPSHVVAQAVGWDSQQLVDALDRRDPDELASVAEAYGAAFRLDAPEGVSIPSSGPFMIESRTPEGALILVRNEAYPGDPAELDKIYMWPAGADVAGLAANNDLEIADLVGSGFPAWVDRDDPKNRFDVQSVKGDLNEVLALGNAGVFASNAARRAFASCVDPVAVAAASSKVAGVEVAPMGLRLTTADDPINDNLSDIAQAHISADVAGAEVLRDATVRIGYVGPDPRKAAMVQAIAASCAQAGVTVVDVSDQASYPSDVIRTSDASDYGFGAAQSEDPAAQWSQSWSVSEVIDGAADALLVAIDPYYSYPTSNATVSDVESLRAEEQRLWSTVPTVPLSVQPRTLVFDRRVANVVAHTALAGIGWNMDRWAQAQEGEKK
;
A
#
# COMPACT_ATOMS: atom_id res chain seq x y z
N MET A 1 -55.53 19.87 -78.96
CA MET A 1 -54.92 18.71 -79.63
C MET A 1 -53.42 18.68 -79.26
N ARG A 2 -52.93 17.58 -78.88
CA ARG A 2 -51.58 17.19 -78.46
C ARG A 2 -51.40 17.18 -76.94
N SER A 3 -51.68 16.01 -76.38
CA SER A 3 -51.27 15.52 -75.05
C SER A 3 -49.76 15.33 -75.02
N SER A 4 -49.14 15.81 -73.98
CA SER A 4 -47.77 15.48 -73.65
C SER A 4 -47.79 14.70 -72.35
N ILE A 5 -47.39 13.45 -72.41
CA ILE A 5 -47.24 12.51 -71.33
C ILE A 5 -45.88 12.83 -70.65
N ALA A 6 -45.94 13.23 -69.39
CA ALA A 6 -44.74 13.35 -68.54
C ALA A 6 -44.50 12.03 -67.81
N LEU A 7 -43.36 11.39 -68.10
CA LEU A 7 -42.85 10.25 -67.32
C LEU A 7 -42.24 10.76 -66.00
N CYS A 8 -42.84 10.41 -64.87
CA CYS A 8 -42.23 10.54 -63.58
C CYS A 8 -41.36 9.30 -63.31
N SER A 9 -40.03 9.49 -63.30
CA SER A 9 -39.07 8.50 -62.83
C SER A 9 -39.04 8.56 -61.30
N ALA A 10 -39.55 7.53 -60.65
CA ALA A 10 -39.41 7.35 -59.22
C ALA A 10 -37.98 6.83 -58.89
N ALA A 11 -37.14 7.69 -58.44
CA ALA A 11 -35.86 7.28 -57.83
C ALA A 11 -36.15 6.75 -56.43
N ALA A 12 -36.03 5.43 -56.28
CA ALA A 12 -36.04 4.79 -54.94
C ALA A 12 -34.73 5.11 -54.22
N CYS A 13 -34.75 6.04 -53.27
CA CYS A 13 -33.68 6.19 -52.27
C CYS A 13 -33.79 5.01 -51.30
N LEU A 14 -32.93 4.01 -51.49
CA LEU A 14 -32.62 3.06 -50.45
C LEU A 14 -31.78 3.80 -49.37
N CYS A 15 -32.45 4.28 -48.35
CA CYS A 15 -31.78 4.60 -47.07
C CYS A 15 -31.34 3.29 -46.48
N ALA A 16 -30.06 2.96 -46.63
CA ALA A 16 -29.41 2.01 -45.75
C ALA A 16 -29.41 2.63 -44.35
N ALA A 17 -30.42 2.31 -43.55
CA ALA A 17 -30.33 2.47 -42.11
C ALA A 17 -29.22 1.52 -41.64
N ALA A 18 -28.02 2.05 -41.46
CA ALA A 18 -27.04 1.39 -40.65
C ALA A 18 -27.69 1.27 -39.26
N CYS A 19 -28.14 0.07 -38.92
CA CYS A 19 -28.41 -0.27 -37.56
C CYS A 19 -27.06 -0.21 -36.84
N SER A 20 -26.68 0.94 -36.32
CA SER A 20 -25.70 0.98 -35.23
C SER A 20 -26.38 0.22 -34.10
N GLU A 21 -25.81 -0.92 -33.73
CA GLU A 21 -26.16 -1.51 -32.43
C GLU A 21 -26.05 -0.39 -31.38
N PRO A 22 -27.03 -0.25 -30.48
CA PRO A 22 -26.91 0.76 -29.42
C PRO A 22 -25.59 0.53 -28.69
N GLU A 23 -24.82 1.58 -28.50
CA GLU A 23 -23.67 1.50 -27.63
C GLU A 23 -24.15 0.97 -26.27
N PRO A 24 -23.39 0.07 -25.64
CA PRO A 24 -23.78 -0.46 -24.33
C PRO A 24 -24.00 0.72 -23.38
N GLU A 25 -25.16 0.75 -22.74
CA GLU A 25 -25.49 1.77 -21.76
C GLU A 25 -24.46 1.79 -20.63
N TRP A 26 -24.26 2.96 -20.02
CA TRP A 26 -23.45 3.09 -18.80
C TRP A 26 -24.01 2.15 -17.73
N PRO A 27 -23.18 1.39 -17.01
CA PRO A 27 -23.68 0.39 -16.08
C PRO A 27 -24.45 1.03 -14.92
N ASP A 28 -25.53 0.38 -14.50
CA ASP A 28 -26.23 0.74 -13.27
C ASP A 28 -25.36 0.49 -12.03
N GLN A 29 -24.38 -0.42 -12.15
CA GLN A 29 -23.46 -0.82 -11.12
C GLN A 29 -22.03 -0.67 -11.65
N PHE A 30 -21.32 0.35 -11.18
CA PHE A 30 -19.91 0.54 -11.53
C PHE A 30 -19.04 -0.39 -10.70
N GLY A 31 -18.40 -1.36 -11.33
CA GLY A 31 -17.60 -2.39 -10.68
C GLY A 31 -16.09 -2.10 -10.73
N TYR A 32 -15.46 -2.19 -9.57
CA TYR A 32 -14.01 -2.10 -9.40
C TYR A 32 -13.49 -3.32 -8.63
N ALA A 33 -12.67 -4.16 -9.26
CA ALA A 33 -12.05 -5.31 -8.63
C ALA A 33 -10.62 -5.00 -8.20
N THR A 34 -10.29 -5.32 -6.93
CA THR A 34 -8.97 -5.07 -6.33
C THR A 34 -8.26 -6.37 -5.93
N SER A 35 -6.99 -6.26 -5.61
CA SER A 35 -6.20 -7.35 -5.02
C SER A 35 -6.22 -7.34 -3.48
N ALA A 36 -6.96 -6.42 -2.83
CA ALA A 36 -7.04 -6.30 -1.38
C ALA A 36 -8.09 -7.23 -0.76
N GLN A 37 -7.85 -7.64 0.48
CA GLN A 37 -8.84 -8.35 1.30
C GLN A 37 -9.66 -7.35 2.11
N PHE A 38 -11.00 -7.53 2.15
CA PHE A 38 -11.88 -6.60 2.86
C PHE A 38 -12.13 -7.06 4.30
N LEU A 39 -11.10 -6.93 5.16
CA LEU A 39 -11.18 -7.31 6.57
C LEU A 39 -11.29 -6.09 7.51
N THR A 40 -10.66 -4.97 7.15
CA THR A 40 -10.70 -3.73 7.91
C THR A 40 -10.46 -2.53 6.99
N VAL A 41 -10.90 -1.34 7.39
CA VAL A 41 -10.52 -0.08 6.75
C VAL A 41 -9.41 0.67 7.50
N ASN A 42 -9.01 0.17 8.67
CA ASN A 42 -7.91 0.76 9.44
C ASN A 42 -6.57 0.28 8.91
N ALA A 43 -5.99 1.02 7.96
CA ALA A 43 -4.67 0.71 7.40
C ALA A 43 -3.53 0.87 8.41
N GLY A 44 -3.76 1.60 9.51
CA GLY A 44 -2.81 1.75 10.62
C GLY A 44 -2.83 0.60 11.62
N SER A 45 -3.70 -0.40 11.48
CA SER A 45 -3.67 -1.62 12.29
C SER A 45 -2.78 -2.69 11.65
N GLU A 46 -2.27 -3.64 12.43
CA GLU A 46 -1.53 -4.81 11.92
C GLU A 46 -2.37 -5.59 10.89
N LEU A 47 -3.65 -5.80 11.19
CA LEU A 47 -4.57 -6.46 10.26
C LEU A 47 -4.67 -5.68 8.94
N GLY A 48 -4.83 -4.36 8.99
CA GLY A 48 -4.92 -3.52 7.80
C GLY A 48 -3.65 -3.52 6.97
N ALA A 49 -2.50 -3.40 7.63
CA ALA A 49 -1.19 -3.44 6.99
C ALA A 49 -0.91 -4.77 6.24
N THR A 50 -1.52 -5.87 6.71
CA THR A 50 -1.32 -7.22 6.15
C THR A 50 -2.39 -7.67 5.18
N THR A 51 -3.47 -6.88 5.00
CA THR A 51 -4.61 -7.23 4.13
C THR A 51 -4.82 -6.25 2.98
N GLY A 52 -3.93 -5.26 2.83
CA GLY A 52 -4.02 -4.25 1.76
C GLY A 52 -5.14 -3.22 2.01
N ALA A 53 -5.42 -2.89 3.27
CA ALA A 53 -6.46 -1.92 3.62
C ALA A 53 -6.23 -0.53 3.01
N ASP A 54 -4.99 -0.17 2.67
CA ASP A 54 -4.66 1.08 1.97
C ASP A 54 -5.47 1.26 0.68
N ALA A 55 -5.69 0.19 -0.09
CA ALA A 55 -6.46 0.24 -1.33
C ALA A 55 -7.94 0.58 -1.11
N ILE A 56 -8.51 0.15 0.04
CA ILE A 56 -9.89 0.45 0.42
C ILE A 56 -9.97 1.84 1.06
N ALA A 57 -9.05 2.12 1.98
CA ALA A 57 -9.09 3.29 2.84
C ALA A 57 -8.72 4.59 2.11
N SER A 58 -7.99 4.53 1.00
CA SER A 58 -7.38 5.71 0.36
C SER A 58 -8.37 6.83 0.03
N ARG A 59 -9.65 6.52 -0.20
CA ARG A 59 -10.71 7.50 -0.49
C ARG A 59 -11.85 7.51 0.53
N LEU A 60 -11.73 6.72 1.60
CA LEU A 60 -12.60 6.76 2.78
C LEU A 60 -11.99 7.63 3.88
N PHE A 61 -10.68 7.53 4.06
CA PHE A 61 -9.90 8.24 5.09
C PHE A 61 -8.67 8.86 4.44
N PRO A 62 -8.75 10.10 3.95
CA PRO A 62 -7.61 10.76 3.32
C PRO A 62 -6.48 10.95 4.33
N GLY A 63 -5.24 10.80 3.86
CA GLY A 63 -4.07 11.21 4.61
C GLY A 63 -3.78 12.71 4.42
N VAL A 64 -2.81 13.24 5.15
CA VAL A 64 -2.33 14.61 4.93
C VAL A 64 -1.66 14.74 3.56
N PHE A 65 -0.98 13.68 3.14
CA PHE A 65 -0.41 13.52 1.81
C PHE A 65 -0.80 12.17 1.22
N VAL A 66 -0.91 12.13 -0.10
CA VAL A 66 -1.11 10.93 -0.89
C VAL A 66 0.09 10.77 -1.82
N HIS A 67 0.61 9.56 -1.95
CA HIS A 67 1.59 9.26 -2.98
C HIS A 67 0.93 9.28 -4.35
N GLY A 68 1.47 10.09 -5.25
CA GLY A 68 1.07 10.09 -6.65
C GLY A 68 1.86 9.09 -7.49
N PRO A 69 1.46 8.88 -8.76
CA PRO A 69 2.02 7.86 -9.64
C PRO A 69 3.52 7.97 -9.96
N GLU A 70 4.11 9.13 -9.73
CA GLU A 70 5.54 9.40 -9.96
C GLU A 70 6.30 9.67 -8.65
N GLY A 71 5.78 9.14 -7.52
CA GLY A 71 6.40 9.31 -6.20
C GLY A 71 6.20 10.68 -5.57
N GLN A 72 5.31 11.53 -6.12
CA GLN A 72 5.02 12.83 -5.53
C GLN A 72 4.25 12.69 -4.22
N PHE A 73 4.50 13.59 -3.27
CA PHE A 73 3.64 13.81 -2.13
C PHE A 73 2.58 14.87 -2.47
N ILE A 74 1.37 14.45 -2.78
CA ILE A 74 0.25 15.31 -3.13
C ILE A 74 -0.50 15.69 -1.84
N PRO A 75 -0.56 16.99 -1.47
CA PRO A 75 -1.23 17.41 -0.24
C PRO A 75 -2.77 17.31 -0.37
N SER A 76 -3.42 16.71 0.60
CA SER A 76 -4.89 16.61 0.71
C SER A 76 -5.45 17.84 1.42
N ARG A 77 -5.49 18.97 0.72
CA ARG A 77 -5.83 20.28 1.33
C ARG A 77 -7.24 20.37 1.89
N ASP A 78 -8.16 19.56 1.39
CA ASP A 78 -9.55 19.48 1.87
C ASP A 78 -9.65 18.71 3.20
N PHE A 79 -8.59 17.98 3.57
CA PHE A 79 -8.46 17.27 4.83
C PHE A 79 -7.56 18.03 5.82
N ALA A 80 -6.27 18.18 5.49
CA ALA A 80 -5.32 18.90 6.32
C ALA A 80 -4.12 19.40 5.51
N THR A 81 -3.43 20.41 6.05
CA THR A 81 -2.14 20.88 5.54
C THR A 81 -1.08 20.77 6.62
N ALA A 82 0.17 20.57 6.20
CA ALA A 82 1.31 20.49 7.10
C ALA A 82 2.49 21.31 6.55
N SER A 83 3.24 21.93 7.46
CA SER A 83 4.42 22.71 7.11
C SER A 83 5.48 22.64 8.19
N VAL A 84 6.75 22.66 7.78
CA VAL A 84 7.89 22.75 8.69
C VAL A 84 7.92 24.13 9.35
N VAL A 85 8.10 24.14 10.66
CA VAL A 85 8.24 25.38 11.42
C VAL A 85 9.72 25.72 11.57
N ASP A 86 10.10 26.91 11.16
CA ASP A 86 11.41 27.47 11.48
C ASP A 86 11.44 27.92 12.95
N VAL A 87 11.89 27.05 13.85
CA VAL A 87 12.10 27.41 15.24
C VAL A 87 13.53 27.93 15.38
N PRO A 88 13.75 29.19 15.83
CA PRO A 88 15.09 29.71 16.07
C PRO A 88 15.86 28.82 17.04
N GLY A 89 16.99 28.26 16.61
CA GLY A 89 17.82 27.33 17.39
C GLY A 89 17.47 25.85 17.24
N VAL A 90 16.41 25.53 16.49
CA VAL A 90 16.10 24.18 16.00
C VAL A 90 16.53 24.14 14.54
N ALA A 91 17.53 23.34 14.20
CA ALA A 91 17.88 23.15 12.80
C ALA A 91 16.70 22.46 12.10
N GLY A 92 16.14 23.09 11.07
CA GLY A 92 15.24 22.41 10.13
C GLY A 92 15.95 21.23 9.46
N PRO A 93 15.24 20.41 8.65
CA PRO A 93 15.87 19.34 7.90
C PRO A 93 17.11 19.92 7.20
N ALA A 94 18.28 19.34 7.52
CA ALA A 94 19.56 19.91 7.13
C ALA A 94 19.56 20.16 5.61
N PRO A 95 19.86 21.39 5.15
CA PRO A 95 20.14 21.60 3.75
C PRO A 95 21.39 20.79 3.41
N PHE A 96 21.43 20.21 2.23
CA PHE A 96 22.55 19.47 1.69
C PHE A 96 23.90 20.09 2.09
N TYR A 97 24.70 19.39 2.88
CA TYR A 97 26.08 19.78 3.14
C TYR A 97 27.03 18.66 2.78
N SER A 98 27.74 18.89 1.67
CA SER A 98 29.02 18.27 1.41
C SER A 98 30.09 19.06 2.17
N GLY A 99 30.69 18.48 3.24
CA GLY A 99 31.81 19.12 3.91
C GLY A 99 32.25 18.35 5.15
N GLU A 100 33.52 17.90 5.13
CA GLU A 100 34.21 17.33 6.26
C GLU A 100 34.19 18.30 7.47
N GLY A 101 33.58 17.90 8.56
CA GLY A 101 33.60 18.64 9.82
C GLY A 101 32.89 17.85 10.92
N SER A 102 33.52 17.79 12.09
CA SER A 102 33.03 17.16 13.31
C SER A 102 31.51 17.25 13.46
N VAL A 103 30.87 16.08 13.70
CA VAL A 103 29.44 15.97 14.00
C VAL A 103 29.11 16.94 15.13
N PRO A 104 28.37 18.05 14.87
CA PRO A 104 27.84 18.87 15.96
C PRO A 104 26.86 18.01 16.77
N ASP A 105 26.61 18.40 18.02
CA ASP A 105 25.51 17.85 18.83
C ASP A 105 24.28 17.67 17.94
N ALA A 106 23.64 16.46 18.01
CA ALA A 106 22.59 16.05 17.10
C ALA A 106 21.60 17.21 16.86
N PRO A 107 21.33 17.59 15.60
CA PRO A 107 20.44 18.71 15.33
C PRO A 107 19.08 18.43 15.99
N ALA A 108 18.45 19.46 16.53
CA ALA A 108 17.10 19.31 17.07
C ALA A 108 16.17 18.69 16.01
N GLY A 109 15.20 17.89 16.45
CA GLY A 109 14.26 17.26 15.52
C GLY A 109 13.41 18.30 14.79
N SER A 110 12.87 17.95 13.64
CA SER A 110 11.95 18.80 12.90
C SER A 110 10.68 19.09 13.71
N VAL A 111 10.11 20.27 13.54
CA VAL A 111 8.82 20.64 14.12
C VAL A 111 7.84 20.89 12.97
N ILE A 112 6.66 20.27 13.01
CA ILE A 112 5.67 20.38 11.95
C ILE A 112 4.37 20.93 12.51
N ASP A 113 3.89 22.02 11.92
CA ASP A 113 2.54 22.56 12.16
C ASP A 113 1.55 21.88 11.22
N TYR A 114 0.45 21.37 11.80
CA TYR A 114 -0.68 20.80 11.09
C TYR A 114 -1.90 21.70 11.26
N VAL A 115 -2.61 21.94 10.15
CA VAL A 115 -3.86 22.70 10.11
C VAL A 115 -4.91 21.85 9.42
N ILE A 116 -5.90 21.38 10.18
CA ILE A 116 -7.04 20.61 9.70
C ILE A 116 -7.99 21.57 8.99
N ALA A 117 -8.50 21.19 7.83
CA ALA A 117 -9.43 22.02 7.08
C ALA A 117 -10.71 22.32 7.90
N GLN A 118 -11.18 23.56 7.86
CA GLN A 118 -12.32 23.98 8.70
C GLN A 118 -13.61 23.19 8.40
N GLY A 119 -13.77 22.73 7.15
CA GLY A 119 -14.91 21.91 6.74
C GLY A 119 -14.71 20.40 6.93
N ALA A 120 -13.49 19.96 7.29
CA ALA A 120 -13.21 18.52 7.42
C ALA A 120 -14.06 17.89 8.53
N ARG A 121 -14.87 16.92 8.12
CA ARG A 121 -15.79 16.16 9.00
C ARG A 121 -15.96 14.74 8.49
N TYR A 122 -16.48 13.91 9.35
CA TYR A 122 -16.90 12.56 9.02
C TYR A 122 -18.31 12.53 8.46
N SER A 123 -18.71 11.43 7.86
CA SER A 123 -20.04 11.24 7.25
C SER A 123 -21.21 11.22 8.25
N ASP A 124 -20.92 11.18 9.54
CA ASP A 124 -21.86 11.35 10.65
C ASP A 124 -21.91 12.77 11.22
N ASP A 125 -21.36 13.75 10.48
CA ASP A 125 -21.25 15.16 10.82
C ASP A 125 -20.33 15.52 12.00
N VAL A 126 -19.60 14.55 12.58
CA VAL A 126 -18.57 14.83 13.59
C VAL A 126 -17.34 15.46 12.92
N GLU A 127 -16.83 16.53 13.52
CA GLU A 127 -15.66 17.23 12.99
C GLU A 127 -14.37 16.40 13.13
N VAL A 128 -13.52 16.42 12.10
CA VAL A 128 -12.12 15.95 12.22
C VAL A 128 -11.35 16.94 13.07
N THR A 129 -10.70 16.45 14.11
CA THR A 129 -9.93 17.25 15.07
C THR A 129 -8.55 16.68 15.32
N CYS A 130 -7.71 17.38 16.05
CA CYS A 130 -6.39 16.85 16.39
C CYS A 130 -6.46 15.59 17.28
N ASP A 131 -7.61 15.30 17.90
CA ASP A 131 -7.81 14.08 18.69
C ASP A 131 -7.65 12.81 17.86
N ASP A 132 -8.07 12.86 16.57
CA ASP A 132 -7.92 11.75 15.61
C ASP A 132 -6.43 11.48 15.30
N PHE A 133 -5.65 12.55 15.17
CA PHE A 133 -4.20 12.48 14.94
C PHE A 133 -3.44 12.05 16.19
N LEU A 134 -3.91 12.47 17.38
CA LEU A 134 -3.34 12.02 18.66
C LEU A 134 -3.59 10.52 18.87
N LEU A 135 -4.77 10.02 18.49
CA LEU A 135 -5.05 8.57 18.50
C LEU A 135 -4.09 7.81 17.58
N ALA A 136 -3.89 8.28 16.34
CA ALA A 136 -2.96 7.66 15.40
C ALA A 136 -1.52 7.69 15.93
N PHE A 137 -1.08 8.80 16.51
CA PHE A 137 0.23 8.93 17.15
C PHE A 137 0.38 7.93 18.30
N THR A 138 -0.57 7.92 19.24
CA THR A 138 -0.52 7.04 20.41
C THR A 138 -0.53 5.57 20.01
N ALA A 139 -1.39 5.19 19.05
CA ALA A 139 -1.39 3.84 18.48
C ALA A 139 -0.02 3.47 17.90
N GLY A 140 0.61 4.36 17.14
CA GLY A 140 1.91 4.11 16.50
C GLY A 140 3.09 4.05 17.48
N VAL A 141 3.09 4.80 18.59
CA VAL A 141 4.16 4.73 19.60
C VAL A 141 3.94 3.61 20.61
N MET A 142 2.69 3.18 20.80
CA MET A 142 2.29 2.06 21.67
C MET A 142 1.88 0.84 20.86
N LYS A 143 2.64 0.53 19.83
CA LYS A 143 2.29 -0.47 18.81
C LYS A 143 1.95 -1.84 19.41
N GLU A 144 2.66 -2.27 20.45
CA GLU A 144 2.41 -3.55 21.12
C GLU A 144 1.03 -3.59 21.80
N THR A 145 0.59 -2.45 22.37
CA THR A 145 -0.73 -2.35 23.02
C THR A 145 -1.84 -2.26 22.00
N PHE A 146 -1.65 -1.47 20.93
CA PHE A 146 -2.68 -1.20 19.92
C PHE A 146 -2.68 -2.18 18.75
N HIS A 147 -1.72 -3.10 18.67
CA HIS A 147 -1.50 -3.95 17.50
C HIS A 147 -1.52 -3.12 16.21
N SER A 148 -0.70 -2.08 16.19
CA SER A 148 -0.71 -1.08 15.12
C SER A 148 0.55 -1.13 14.26
N ALA A 149 0.38 -0.71 13.00
CA ALA A 149 1.41 -0.56 11.99
C ALA A 149 1.42 0.87 11.41
N VAL A 150 1.19 1.87 12.26
CA VAL A 150 1.26 3.29 11.84
C VAL A 150 2.72 3.67 11.67
N PRO A 151 3.16 4.02 10.44
CA PRO A 151 4.58 4.19 10.16
C PRO A 151 5.17 5.43 10.81
N LEU A 152 6.46 5.36 11.17
CA LEU A 152 7.32 6.47 11.60
C LEU A 152 6.93 7.16 12.92
N MET A 153 5.87 6.77 13.60
CA MET A 153 5.42 7.44 14.84
C MET A 153 6.46 7.35 15.97
N HIS A 154 7.30 6.30 15.98
CA HIS A 154 8.40 6.19 16.94
C HIS A 154 9.48 7.28 16.77
N GLN A 155 9.54 7.96 15.60
CA GLN A 155 10.43 9.11 15.37
C GLN A 155 9.92 10.39 16.02
N VAL A 156 8.63 10.43 16.37
CA VAL A 156 7.97 11.57 17.01
C VAL A 156 8.25 11.54 18.51
N ASP A 157 8.58 12.69 19.08
CA ASP A 157 8.76 12.87 20.51
C ASP A 157 7.40 13.08 21.20
N HIS A 158 6.65 14.09 20.74
CA HIS A 158 5.30 14.38 21.24
C HIS A 158 4.47 15.15 20.24
N VAL A 159 3.16 15.17 20.49
CA VAL A 159 2.16 15.97 19.78
C VAL A 159 1.54 16.96 20.76
N ASP A 160 1.53 18.24 20.39
CA ASP A 160 0.89 19.31 21.16
C ASP A 160 -0.51 19.55 20.55
N CYS A 161 -1.51 18.89 21.11
CA CYS A 161 -2.91 18.87 20.66
C CYS A 161 -3.82 19.29 21.81
N ALA A 162 -4.54 20.42 21.68
CA ALA A 162 -5.62 20.75 22.59
C ALA A 162 -6.92 20.04 22.14
N PRO A 163 -7.67 19.40 23.06
CA PRO A 163 -8.86 18.63 22.71
C PRO A 163 -9.82 19.37 21.78
N GLY A 164 -10.21 18.74 20.69
CA GLY A 164 -11.11 19.32 19.68
C GLY A 164 -10.49 20.41 18.78
N ALA A 165 -9.19 20.66 18.85
CA ALA A 165 -8.56 21.71 18.05
C ALA A 165 -8.43 21.33 16.56
N LYS A 166 -8.47 22.34 15.70
CA LYS A 166 -8.22 22.23 14.25
C LYS A 166 -6.75 22.50 13.89
N GLN A 167 -5.91 22.74 14.88
CA GLN A 167 -4.47 22.92 14.71
C GLN A 167 -3.73 22.16 15.79
N PHE A 168 -2.60 21.58 15.42
CA PHE A 168 -1.71 20.92 16.36
C PHE A 168 -0.27 20.96 15.85
N ARG A 169 0.66 20.68 16.74
CA ARG A 169 2.08 20.68 16.43
C ARG A 169 2.69 19.33 16.77
N LEU A 170 3.54 18.85 15.90
CA LEU A 170 4.26 17.60 16.08
C LEU A 170 5.75 17.89 16.18
N PHE A 171 6.40 17.29 17.17
CA PHE A 171 7.82 17.44 17.46
C PHE A 171 8.53 16.11 17.23
N PHE A 172 9.54 16.12 16.37
CA PHE A 172 10.36 14.94 16.16
C PHE A 172 11.49 14.86 17.21
N LYS A 173 11.95 13.64 17.46
CA LYS A 173 13.16 13.40 18.25
C LYS A 173 14.38 14.02 17.57
N PRO A 174 15.43 14.37 18.31
CA PRO A 174 16.64 14.99 17.76
C PRO A 174 17.21 14.23 16.55
N GLY A 175 17.50 14.95 15.48
CA GLY A 175 18.05 14.40 14.23
C GLY A 175 17.04 13.67 13.33
N LEU A 176 15.77 13.56 13.73
CA LEU A 176 14.72 12.86 12.99
C LEU A 176 13.72 13.83 12.36
N GLY A 177 12.86 13.30 11.48
CA GLY A 177 11.77 14.03 10.85
C GLY A 177 11.97 14.39 9.38
N SER A 178 13.00 13.88 8.71
CA SER A 178 13.17 14.08 7.26
C SER A 178 12.01 13.48 6.45
N ARG A 179 11.40 12.41 6.97
CA ARG A 179 10.28 11.68 6.35
C ARG A 179 8.89 12.14 6.84
N TRP A 180 8.76 13.36 7.34
CA TRP A 180 7.52 13.87 7.94
C TRP A 180 6.28 13.85 7.03
N ARG A 181 6.47 13.85 5.69
CA ARG A 181 5.36 13.77 4.73
C ARG A 181 4.71 12.38 4.65
N GLU A 182 5.38 11.37 5.16
CA GLU A 182 4.87 9.99 5.19
C GLU A 182 3.99 9.72 6.43
N LEU A 183 4.00 10.65 7.41
CA LEU A 183 3.12 10.56 8.57
C LEU A 183 1.66 10.81 8.16
N PHE A 184 0.75 10.21 8.90
CA PHE A 184 -0.70 10.40 8.71
C PHE A 184 -1.13 10.12 7.27
N SER A 185 -0.60 9.03 6.72
CA SER A 185 -0.94 8.53 5.39
C SER A 185 -2.42 8.08 5.31
N PRO A 186 -2.99 7.89 4.10
CA PRO A 186 -4.37 7.44 3.96
C PRO A 186 -4.68 6.20 4.79
N GLY A 187 -5.85 6.19 5.44
CA GLY A 187 -6.31 5.07 6.27
C GLY A 187 -5.64 4.92 7.64
N THR A 188 -4.78 5.87 8.06
CA THR A 188 -4.12 5.80 9.38
C THR A 188 -4.70 6.78 10.41
N VAL A 189 -5.40 7.82 9.98
CA VAL A 189 -6.12 8.75 10.86
C VAL A 189 -7.57 8.30 10.94
N MET A 190 -7.90 7.61 12.04
CA MET A 190 -9.21 7.01 12.26
C MET A 190 -10.07 7.87 13.19
N PRO A 191 -11.42 7.83 13.08
CA PRO A 191 -12.31 8.66 13.90
C PRO A 191 -12.20 8.30 15.38
N SER A 192 -11.58 9.17 16.16
CA SER A 192 -11.35 9.01 17.61
C SER A 192 -12.65 8.92 18.40
N HIS A 193 -13.70 9.65 17.98
CA HIS A 193 -15.02 9.62 18.61
C HIS A 193 -15.68 8.24 18.53
N VAL A 194 -15.44 7.47 17.46
CA VAL A 194 -15.94 6.07 17.33
C VAL A 194 -15.29 5.18 18.37
N VAL A 195 -13.97 5.33 18.57
CA VAL A 195 -13.22 4.59 19.58
C VAL A 195 -13.65 4.99 20.99
N ALA A 196 -13.79 6.30 21.26
CA ALA A 196 -14.28 6.80 22.55
C ALA A 196 -15.67 6.25 22.87
N GLN A 197 -16.59 6.30 21.90
CA GLN A 197 -17.95 5.76 22.07
C GLN A 197 -17.94 4.26 22.36
N ALA A 198 -17.08 3.49 21.69
CA ALA A 198 -17.00 2.04 21.89
C ALA A 198 -16.58 1.67 23.33
N VAL A 199 -15.76 2.50 23.99
CA VAL A 199 -15.35 2.30 25.40
C VAL A 199 -16.22 3.09 26.40
N GLY A 200 -17.24 3.84 25.93
CA GLY A 200 -18.14 4.62 26.77
C GLY A 200 -17.52 5.89 27.34
N TRP A 201 -16.49 6.45 26.68
CA TRP A 201 -15.82 7.68 27.08
C TRP A 201 -16.28 8.88 26.23
N ASP A 202 -16.12 10.07 26.77
CA ASP A 202 -16.15 11.28 25.98
C ASP A 202 -14.78 11.62 25.39
N SER A 203 -14.74 12.59 24.46
CA SER A 203 -13.50 12.98 23.79
C SER A 203 -12.41 13.46 24.74
N GLN A 204 -12.78 14.18 25.83
CA GLN A 204 -11.82 14.66 26.82
C GLN A 204 -11.17 13.51 27.58
N GLN A 205 -11.97 12.51 27.99
CA GLN A 205 -11.48 11.33 28.68
C GLN A 205 -10.51 10.54 27.79
N LEU A 206 -10.85 10.40 26.50
CA LEU A 206 -9.98 9.73 25.54
C LEU A 206 -8.64 10.47 25.38
N VAL A 207 -8.69 11.79 25.13
CA VAL A 207 -7.47 12.61 24.94
C VAL A 207 -6.58 12.56 26.18
N ASP A 208 -7.16 12.72 27.37
CA ASP A 208 -6.42 12.64 28.63
C ASP A 208 -5.73 11.29 28.83
N ALA A 209 -6.36 10.19 28.41
CA ALA A 209 -5.77 8.85 28.48
C ALA A 209 -4.66 8.65 27.42
N LEU A 210 -4.90 9.12 26.19
CA LEU A 210 -3.90 9.08 25.11
C LEU A 210 -2.63 9.86 25.47
N ASP A 211 -2.76 11.00 26.15
CA ASP A 211 -1.62 11.81 26.62
C ASP A 211 -0.83 11.10 27.73
N ARG A 212 -1.53 10.42 28.66
CA ARG A 212 -0.87 9.65 29.73
C ARG A 212 -0.14 8.43 29.23
N ARG A 213 -0.62 7.80 28.17
CA ARG A 213 -0.04 6.60 27.56
C ARG A 213 0.19 5.46 28.55
N ASP A 214 -0.76 5.26 29.46
CA ASP A 214 -0.74 4.12 30.39
C ASP A 214 -1.32 2.89 29.66
N PRO A 215 -0.54 1.79 29.49
CA PRO A 215 -1.00 0.61 28.76
C PRO A 215 -2.22 -0.07 29.38
N ASP A 216 -2.32 -0.09 30.72
CA ASP A 216 -3.45 -0.72 31.42
C ASP A 216 -4.74 0.10 31.23
N GLU A 217 -4.65 1.42 31.26
CA GLU A 217 -5.76 2.32 30.99
C GLU A 217 -6.22 2.27 29.54
N LEU A 218 -5.27 2.17 28.59
CA LEU A 218 -5.53 2.16 27.15
C LEU A 218 -5.87 0.78 26.59
N ALA A 219 -5.86 -0.28 27.37
CA ALA A 219 -6.13 -1.64 26.87
C ALA A 219 -7.49 -1.76 26.14
N SER A 220 -8.56 -1.19 26.73
CA SER A 220 -9.89 -1.18 26.10
C SER A 220 -9.98 -0.27 24.86
N VAL A 221 -9.25 0.85 24.86
CA VAL A 221 -9.15 1.77 23.71
C VAL A 221 -8.43 1.09 22.55
N ALA A 222 -7.37 0.35 22.84
CA ALA A 222 -6.62 -0.40 21.86
C ALA A 222 -7.45 -1.54 21.22
N GLU A 223 -8.21 -2.26 22.05
CA GLU A 223 -9.16 -3.26 21.55
C GLU A 223 -10.22 -2.61 20.63
N ALA A 224 -10.80 -1.47 21.05
CA ALA A 224 -11.76 -0.72 20.24
C ALA A 224 -11.13 -0.21 18.93
N TYR A 225 -9.89 0.29 18.96
CA TYR A 225 -9.15 0.73 17.77
C TYR A 225 -8.97 -0.39 16.75
N GLY A 226 -8.72 -1.62 17.19
CA GLY A 226 -8.61 -2.78 16.32
C GLY A 226 -9.97 -3.28 15.80
N ALA A 227 -11.03 -3.19 16.62
CA ALA A 227 -12.32 -3.83 16.34
C ALA A 227 -13.32 -2.92 15.60
N ALA A 228 -13.38 -1.62 15.92
CA ALA A 228 -14.42 -0.70 15.44
C ALA A 228 -14.41 -0.47 13.92
N PHE A 229 -13.32 -0.78 13.26
CA PHE A 229 -13.12 -0.53 11.82
C PHE A 229 -13.06 -1.81 10.99
N ARG A 230 -13.48 -2.94 11.57
CA ARG A 230 -13.55 -4.22 10.88
C ARG A 230 -14.73 -4.27 9.93
N LEU A 231 -14.52 -4.92 8.78
CA LEU A 231 -15.54 -5.10 7.74
C LEU A 231 -16.26 -6.44 7.84
N ASP A 232 -15.79 -7.35 8.68
CA ASP A 232 -16.43 -8.63 8.99
C ASP A 232 -17.36 -8.57 10.21
N ALA A 233 -17.58 -7.37 10.77
CA ALA A 233 -18.54 -7.14 11.84
C ALA A 233 -19.99 -7.44 11.39
N PRO A 234 -20.92 -7.75 12.32
CA PRO A 234 -22.33 -7.97 12.00
C PRO A 234 -22.95 -6.82 11.21
N GLU A 235 -23.96 -7.14 10.37
CA GLU A 235 -24.69 -6.18 9.57
C GLU A 235 -25.10 -4.92 10.39
N GLY A 236 -24.80 -3.74 9.86
CA GLY A 236 -25.23 -2.46 10.43
C GLY A 236 -24.16 -1.63 11.12
N VAL A 237 -22.89 -2.03 11.10
CA VAL A 237 -21.81 -1.15 11.56
C VAL A 237 -21.54 -0.09 10.49
N SER A 238 -21.98 1.14 10.77
CA SER A 238 -21.63 2.31 9.97
C SER A 238 -20.25 2.78 10.42
N ILE A 239 -19.28 2.80 9.50
CA ILE A 239 -17.95 3.36 9.73
C ILE A 239 -17.92 4.78 9.14
N PRO A 240 -17.93 5.84 9.97
CA PRO A 240 -17.91 7.21 9.47
C PRO A 240 -16.62 7.48 8.70
N SER A 241 -16.75 8.05 7.51
CA SER A 241 -15.65 8.33 6.58
C SER A 241 -15.45 9.83 6.43
N SER A 242 -14.21 10.30 6.35
CA SER A 242 -13.86 11.71 6.14
C SER A 242 -13.44 12.02 4.70
N GLY A 243 -13.42 11.03 3.82
CA GLY A 243 -13.07 11.16 2.41
C GLY A 243 -14.26 11.33 1.48
N PRO A 244 -14.02 11.38 0.16
CA PRO A 244 -15.07 11.58 -0.86
C PRO A 244 -16.08 10.44 -0.98
N PHE A 245 -15.76 9.27 -0.46
CA PHE A 245 -16.67 8.12 -0.39
C PHE A 245 -16.89 7.66 1.04
N MET A 246 -18.02 6.98 1.26
CA MET A 246 -18.34 6.25 2.48
C MET A 246 -18.88 4.85 2.12
N ILE A 247 -18.81 3.91 3.06
CA ILE A 247 -19.37 2.57 2.88
C ILE A 247 -20.87 2.64 3.18
N GLU A 248 -21.70 2.27 2.20
CA GLU A 248 -23.14 2.11 2.38
C GLU A 248 -23.47 0.73 2.95
N SER A 249 -22.88 -0.32 2.39
CA SER A 249 -23.14 -1.71 2.78
C SER A 249 -22.13 -2.68 2.18
N ARG A 250 -22.31 -3.96 2.47
CA ARG A 250 -21.59 -5.07 1.86
C ARG A 250 -22.58 -6.03 1.22
N THR A 251 -22.27 -6.51 0.00
CA THR A 251 -23.09 -7.52 -0.66
C THR A 251 -22.84 -8.93 -0.07
N PRO A 252 -23.78 -9.88 -0.24
CA PRO A 252 -23.56 -11.28 0.17
C PRO A 252 -22.32 -11.92 -0.49
N GLU A 253 -21.98 -11.49 -1.71
CA GLU A 253 -20.82 -11.95 -2.49
C GLU A 253 -19.51 -11.29 -2.03
N GLY A 254 -19.59 -10.32 -1.09
CA GLY A 254 -18.43 -9.71 -0.44
C GLY A 254 -18.00 -8.37 -1.00
N ALA A 255 -18.66 -7.82 -2.02
CA ALA A 255 -18.35 -6.47 -2.51
C ALA A 255 -18.74 -5.41 -1.47
N LEU A 256 -17.92 -4.36 -1.34
CA LEU A 256 -18.27 -3.14 -0.63
C LEU A 256 -19.01 -2.20 -1.57
N ILE A 257 -20.14 -1.69 -1.14
CA ILE A 257 -20.86 -0.64 -1.84
C ILE A 257 -20.41 0.70 -1.28
N LEU A 258 -19.62 1.42 -2.07
CA LEU A 258 -19.18 2.77 -1.75
C LEU A 258 -20.16 3.77 -2.37
N VAL A 259 -20.56 4.77 -1.60
CA VAL A 259 -21.38 5.88 -2.09
C VAL A 259 -20.69 7.20 -1.83
N ARG A 260 -21.05 8.23 -2.59
CA ARG A 260 -20.56 9.60 -2.38
C ARG A 260 -20.81 10.03 -0.95
N ASN A 261 -19.81 10.64 -0.34
CA ASN A 261 -19.93 11.23 1.00
C ASN A 261 -20.31 12.71 0.86
N GLU A 262 -21.58 13.04 1.14
CA GLU A 262 -22.10 14.42 1.06
C GLU A 262 -21.51 15.36 2.14
N ALA A 263 -20.91 14.81 3.19
CA ALA A 263 -20.24 15.58 4.23
C ALA A 263 -18.79 15.96 3.85
N TYR A 264 -18.24 15.40 2.78
CA TYR A 264 -16.89 15.71 2.32
C TYR A 264 -16.79 17.17 1.85
N PRO A 265 -15.83 17.98 2.36
CA PRO A 265 -15.76 19.41 2.07
C PRO A 265 -15.12 19.74 0.71
N GLY A 266 -14.43 18.79 0.09
CA GLY A 266 -13.78 18.96 -1.21
C GLY A 266 -14.73 18.80 -2.38
N ASP A 267 -14.16 18.70 -3.58
CA ASP A 267 -14.97 18.41 -4.76
C ASP A 267 -15.65 17.04 -4.60
N PRO A 268 -16.95 16.94 -4.87
CA PRO A 268 -17.68 15.67 -4.74
C PRO A 268 -17.14 14.62 -5.72
N ALA A 269 -17.22 13.35 -5.34
CA ALA A 269 -16.90 12.27 -6.26
C ALA A 269 -17.80 12.33 -7.50
N GLU A 270 -17.22 12.05 -8.68
CA GLU A 270 -17.96 12.09 -9.96
C GLU A 270 -19.00 10.95 -10.05
N LEU A 271 -18.64 9.77 -9.53
CA LEU A 271 -19.54 8.62 -9.45
C LEU A 271 -20.35 8.64 -8.17
N ASP A 272 -21.65 8.37 -8.26
CA ASP A 272 -22.53 8.29 -7.10
C ASP A 272 -22.26 7.02 -6.28
N LYS A 273 -21.89 5.93 -6.96
CA LYS A 273 -21.76 4.60 -6.35
C LYS A 273 -20.72 3.73 -7.07
N ILE A 274 -19.92 3.00 -6.29
CA ILE A 274 -18.94 2.03 -6.76
C ILE A 274 -19.15 0.70 -6.02
N TYR A 275 -19.19 -0.41 -6.75
CA TYR A 275 -19.14 -1.78 -6.23
C TYR A 275 -17.70 -2.24 -6.23
N MET A 276 -17.05 -2.21 -5.09
CA MET A 276 -15.64 -2.58 -4.93
C MET A 276 -15.54 -4.05 -4.56
N TRP A 277 -14.88 -4.84 -5.39
CA TRP A 277 -14.75 -6.30 -5.24
C TRP A 277 -13.41 -6.68 -4.63
N PRO A 278 -13.39 -7.62 -3.65
CA PRO A 278 -12.16 -8.04 -3.00
C PRO A 278 -11.31 -8.97 -3.87
N ALA A 279 -10.10 -9.24 -3.40
CA ALA A 279 -9.25 -10.30 -3.94
C ALA A 279 -10.01 -11.64 -3.95
N GLY A 280 -9.86 -12.40 -5.06
CA GLY A 280 -10.54 -13.68 -5.24
C GLY A 280 -11.95 -13.59 -5.82
N ALA A 281 -12.48 -12.39 -6.11
CA ALA A 281 -13.73 -12.25 -6.85
C ALA A 281 -13.62 -12.86 -8.26
N ASP A 282 -14.74 -13.36 -8.79
CA ASP A 282 -14.82 -13.87 -10.16
C ASP A 282 -14.85 -12.70 -11.18
N VAL A 283 -13.67 -12.13 -11.44
CA VAL A 283 -13.50 -10.98 -12.34
C VAL A 283 -13.99 -11.30 -13.75
N ALA A 284 -13.83 -12.55 -14.20
CA ALA A 284 -14.31 -12.98 -15.52
C ALA A 284 -15.84 -12.99 -15.59
N GLY A 285 -16.49 -13.49 -14.55
CA GLY A 285 -17.95 -13.48 -14.43
C GLY A 285 -18.50 -12.06 -14.33
N LEU A 286 -17.86 -11.19 -13.54
CA LEU A 286 -18.22 -9.77 -13.45
C LEU A 286 -18.12 -9.07 -14.80
N ALA A 287 -17.03 -9.27 -15.53
CA ALA A 287 -16.86 -8.71 -16.88
C ALA A 287 -17.92 -9.21 -17.86
N ALA A 288 -18.26 -10.50 -17.83
CA ALA A 288 -19.28 -11.12 -18.70
C ALA A 288 -20.69 -10.60 -18.39
N ASN A 289 -20.98 -10.26 -17.13
CA ASN A 289 -22.26 -9.73 -16.69
C ASN A 289 -22.38 -8.20 -16.84
N ASN A 290 -21.33 -7.52 -17.30
CA ASN A 290 -21.26 -6.05 -17.38
C ASN A 290 -21.25 -5.34 -15.99
N ASP A 291 -20.72 -6.03 -14.98
CA ASP A 291 -20.58 -5.57 -13.60
C ASP A 291 -19.13 -5.22 -13.25
N LEU A 292 -18.25 -5.03 -14.25
CA LEU A 292 -16.84 -4.69 -14.09
C LEU A 292 -16.44 -3.59 -15.07
N GLU A 293 -15.91 -2.50 -14.56
CA GLU A 293 -15.32 -1.41 -15.36
C GLU A 293 -13.82 -1.30 -15.15
N ILE A 294 -13.34 -1.60 -13.95
CA ILE A 294 -11.91 -1.50 -13.60
C ILE A 294 -11.48 -2.74 -12.84
N ALA A 295 -10.29 -3.26 -13.18
CA ALA A 295 -9.64 -4.28 -12.34
C ALA A 295 -8.16 -3.97 -12.17
N ASP A 296 -7.69 -4.17 -10.94
CA ASP A 296 -6.29 -4.07 -10.53
C ASP A 296 -5.82 -5.45 -10.07
N LEU A 297 -5.11 -6.14 -10.96
CA LEU A 297 -4.75 -7.55 -10.81
C LEU A 297 -3.25 -7.69 -10.54
N VAL A 298 -2.90 -8.45 -9.52
CA VAL A 298 -1.51 -8.78 -9.21
C VAL A 298 -1.06 -9.98 -10.02
N GLY A 299 0.05 -9.85 -10.72
CA GLY A 299 0.86 -10.96 -11.20
C GLY A 299 0.28 -11.90 -12.25
N SER A 300 -0.94 -11.69 -12.73
CA SER A 300 -1.65 -12.69 -13.54
C SER A 300 -1.33 -12.67 -15.05
N GLY A 301 -0.52 -11.73 -15.51
CA GLY A 301 -0.32 -11.52 -16.94
C GLY A 301 -1.60 -11.05 -17.63
N PHE A 302 -1.67 -11.24 -18.95
CA PHE A 302 -2.87 -10.85 -19.72
C PHE A 302 -4.07 -11.73 -19.33
N PRO A 303 -5.21 -11.14 -18.89
CA PRO A 303 -6.35 -11.90 -18.44
C PRO A 303 -7.02 -12.66 -19.60
N ALA A 304 -7.18 -13.99 -19.44
CA ALA A 304 -7.70 -14.87 -20.49
C ALA A 304 -9.16 -14.59 -20.89
N TRP A 305 -9.91 -13.88 -20.05
CA TRP A 305 -11.29 -13.50 -20.31
C TRP A 305 -11.43 -12.25 -21.20
N VAL A 306 -10.33 -11.53 -21.49
CA VAL A 306 -10.31 -10.41 -22.43
C VAL A 306 -9.88 -10.92 -23.81
N ASP A 307 -10.80 -10.94 -24.76
CA ASP A 307 -10.48 -11.24 -26.16
C ASP A 307 -10.08 -9.93 -26.88
N ARG A 308 -8.79 -9.80 -27.23
CA ARG A 308 -8.27 -8.61 -27.95
C ARG A 308 -8.81 -8.49 -29.38
N ASP A 309 -9.15 -9.62 -29.97
CA ASP A 309 -9.58 -9.69 -31.36
C ASP A 309 -11.11 -9.52 -31.52
N ASP A 310 -11.84 -9.56 -30.41
CA ASP A 310 -13.28 -9.28 -30.42
C ASP A 310 -13.52 -7.78 -30.68
N PRO A 311 -14.19 -7.41 -31.79
CA PRO A 311 -14.52 -6.02 -32.06
C PRO A 311 -15.46 -5.39 -31.03
N LYS A 312 -16.10 -6.20 -30.19
CA LYS A 312 -16.95 -5.77 -29.08
C LYS A 312 -16.18 -5.66 -27.75
N ASN A 313 -14.90 -6.01 -27.75
CA ASN A 313 -14.09 -5.86 -26.55
C ASN A 313 -14.05 -4.39 -26.10
N ARG A 314 -14.56 -4.12 -24.92
CA ARG A 314 -14.62 -2.79 -24.32
C ARG A 314 -13.41 -2.46 -23.43
N PHE A 315 -12.59 -3.46 -23.10
CA PHE A 315 -11.49 -3.30 -22.18
C PHE A 315 -10.18 -2.93 -22.87
N ASP A 316 -9.44 -2.03 -22.23
CA ASP A 316 -8.02 -1.83 -22.43
C ASP A 316 -7.26 -2.54 -21.29
N VAL A 317 -6.16 -3.21 -21.65
CA VAL A 317 -5.38 -3.99 -20.67
C VAL A 317 -3.93 -3.53 -20.73
N GLN A 318 -3.43 -3.07 -19.61
CA GLN A 318 -2.06 -2.60 -19.44
C GLN A 318 -1.34 -3.50 -18.45
N SER A 319 -0.34 -4.24 -18.93
CA SER A 319 0.61 -4.92 -18.03
C SER A 319 1.79 -3.97 -17.81
N VAL A 320 1.98 -3.57 -16.57
CA VAL A 320 2.98 -2.58 -16.18
C VAL A 320 3.93 -3.16 -15.12
N LYS A 321 5.15 -2.66 -15.08
CA LYS A 321 6.00 -2.80 -13.89
C LYS A 321 5.44 -1.88 -12.81
N GLY A 322 5.35 -2.42 -11.59
CA GLY A 322 4.74 -1.68 -10.49
C GLY A 322 5.76 -0.87 -9.68
N ASP A 323 5.26 -0.11 -8.71
CA ASP A 323 6.06 0.70 -7.79
C ASP A 323 6.43 -0.06 -6.51
N LEU A 324 5.83 -1.25 -6.28
CA LEU A 324 6.12 -2.07 -5.12
C LEU A 324 7.32 -2.99 -5.39
N ASN A 325 8.16 -3.15 -4.37
CA ASN A 325 9.29 -4.06 -4.40
C ASN A 325 8.89 -5.46 -3.91
N GLU A 326 9.09 -6.50 -4.71
CA GLU A 326 8.97 -7.88 -4.25
C GLU A 326 10.23 -8.30 -3.52
N VAL A 327 10.04 -8.80 -2.31
CA VAL A 327 11.11 -9.21 -1.42
C VAL A 327 10.83 -10.59 -0.82
N LEU A 328 11.89 -11.28 -0.42
CA LEU A 328 11.79 -12.33 0.58
C LEU A 328 11.96 -11.69 1.96
N ALA A 329 10.91 -11.67 2.74
CA ALA A 329 10.99 -11.35 4.16
C ALA A 329 11.52 -12.57 4.89
N LEU A 330 12.67 -12.44 5.57
CA LEU A 330 13.33 -13.56 6.23
C LEU A 330 12.98 -13.62 7.71
N GLY A 331 12.76 -14.82 8.21
CA GLY A 331 12.64 -15.08 9.63
C GLY A 331 13.92 -14.76 10.42
N ASN A 332 13.78 -14.64 11.74
CA ASN A 332 14.91 -14.49 12.65
C ASN A 332 15.06 -15.68 13.63
N ALA A 333 14.30 -16.74 13.37
CA ALA A 333 14.37 -18.00 14.10
C ALA A 333 14.82 -19.15 13.19
N GLY A 334 15.04 -20.31 13.72
CA GLY A 334 15.39 -21.50 12.96
C GLY A 334 16.65 -21.30 12.10
N VAL A 335 16.54 -21.56 10.80
CA VAL A 335 17.65 -21.42 9.84
C VAL A 335 18.16 -19.97 9.77
N PHE A 336 17.32 -18.97 10.08
CA PHE A 336 17.65 -17.55 9.99
C PHE A 336 17.90 -16.86 11.34
N ALA A 337 18.16 -17.62 12.40
CA ALA A 337 18.40 -17.08 13.75
C ALA A 337 19.60 -16.12 13.87
N SER A 338 20.46 -16.06 12.84
CA SER A 338 21.61 -15.14 12.85
C SER A 338 21.70 -14.31 11.57
N ASN A 339 22.20 -13.07 11.69
CA ASN A 339 22.51 -12.23 10.53
C ASN A 339 23.47 -12.91 9.53
N ALA A 340 24.38 -13.75 10.03
CA ALA A 340 25.29 -14.49 9.17
C ALA A 340 24.56 -15.50 8.29
N ALA A 341 23.59 -16.23 8.84
CA ALA A 341 22.76 -17.17 8.07
C ALA A 341 21.88 -16.44 7.05
N ARG A 342 21.27 -15.30 7.42
CA ARG A 342 20.47 -14.49 6.50
C ARG A 342 21.33 -13.95 5.33
N ARG A 343 22.54 -13.42 5.62
CA ARG A 343 23.47 -12.99 4.56
C ARG A 343 23.89 -14.16 3.65
N ALA A 344 24.17 -15.31 4.24
CA ALA A 344 24.54 -16.50 3.48
C ALA A 344 23.40 -16.96 2.55
N PHE A 345 22.16 -16.93 3.02
CA PHE A 345 21.01 -17.24 2.16
C PHE A 345 20.84 -16.18 1.05
N ALA A 346 20.90 -14.89 1.39
CA ALA A 346 20.81 -13.82 0.40
C ALA A 346 21.88 -13.95 -0.70
N SER A 347 23.08 -14.43 -0.37
CA SER A 347 24.15 -14.60 -1.36
C SER A 347 23.87 -15.71 -2.38
N CYS A 348 23.04 -16.73 -2.10
CA CYS A 348 22.67 -17.74 -3.10
C CYS A 348 21.45 -17.35 -3.95
N VAL A 349 20.68 -16.33 -3.55
CA VAL A 349 19.55 -15.83 -4.34
C VAL A 349 20.09 -15.07 -5.55
N ASP A 350 19.51 -15.32 -6.72
CA ASP A 350 19.83 -14.63 -7.98
C ASP A 350 18.62 -13.75 -8.40
N PRO A 351 18.57 -12.46 -8.02
CA PRO A 351 17.48 -11.57 -8.39
C PRO A 351 17.29 -11.43 -9.90
N VAL A 352 18.36 -11.54 -10.72
CA VAL A 352 18.23 -11.51 -12.18
C VAL A 352 17.45 -12.72 -12.69
N ALA A 353 17.75 -13.92 -12.19
CA ALA A 353 17.01 -15.12 -12.56
C ALA A 353 15.56 -15.08 -12.05
N VAL A 354 15.34 -14.54 -10.85
CA VAL A 354 14.00 -14.39 -10.27
C VAL A 354 13.17 -13.39 -11.07
N ALA A 355 13.71 -12.21 -11.39
CA ALA A 355 13.05 -11.20 -12.21
C ALA A 355 12.71 -11.73 -13.61
N ALA A 356 13.60 -12.50 -14.23
CA ALA A 356 13.36 -13.15 -15.52
C ALA A 356 12.21 -14.17 -15.43
N ALA A 357 12.13 -14.95 -14.33
CA ALA A 357 11.04 -15.90 -14.11
C ALA A 357 9.69 -15.17 -13.92
N SER A 358 9.69 -14.09 -13.14
CA SER A 358 8.53 -13.21 -12.96
C SER A 358 8.06 -12.62 -14.29
N SER A 359 8.97 -11.98 -15.04
CA SER A 359 8.70 -11.34 -16.34
C SER A 359 8.05 -12.29 -17.34
N LYS A 360 8.54 -13.53 -17.39
CA LYS A 360 8.04 -14.56 -18.32
C LYS A 360 6.56 -14.89 -18.08
N VAL A 361 6.13 -14.93 -16.83
CA VAL A 361 4.74 -15.25 -16.49
C VAL A 361 3.88 -14.00 -16.59
N ALA A 362 4.37 -12.87 -16.11
CA ALA A 362 3.63 -11.60 -16.13
C ALA A 362 3.44 -11.03 -17.55
N GLY A 363 4.29 -11.41 -18.52
CA GLY A 363 4.24 -10.87 -19.87
C GLY A 363 4.73 -9.41 -19.98
N VAL A 364 5.37 -8.90 -18.96
CA VAL A 364 6.05 -7.59 -18.91
C VAL A 364 7.43 -7.76 -18.28
N GLU A 365 8.41 -7.04 -18.81
CA GLU A 365 9.76 -7.07 -18.27
C GLU A 365 9.83 -6.29 -16.95
N VAL A 366 10.26 -6.95 -15.88
CA VAL A 366 10.53 -6.34 -14.58
C VAL A 366 12.02 -6.39 -14.27
N ALA A 367 12.52 -5.31 -13.66
CA ALA A 367 13.93 -5.21 -13.29
C ALA A 367 14.25 -6.02 -12.02
N PRO A 368 15.45 -6.62 -11.92
CA PRO A 368 15.94 -7.13 -10.65
C PRO A 368 16.23 -5.99 -9.70
N MET A 369 15.98 -6.20 -8.41
CA MET A 369 16.21 -5.23 -7.35
C MET A 369 17.35 -5.64 -6.44
N GLY A 370 18.26 -4.69 -6.15
CA GLY A 370 19.32 -4.83 -5.15
C GLY A 370 19.27 -3.77 -4.06
N LEU A 371 18.22 -2.92 -4.10
CA LEU A 371 17.95 -1.85 -3.13
C LEU A 371 16.58 -2.07 -2.50
N ARG A 372 16.40 -1.52 -1.30
CA ARG A 372 15.17 -1.66 -0.49
C ARG A 372 14.39 -0.37 -0.35
N LEU A 373 15.11 0.76 -0.28
CA LEU A 373 14.58 2.06 0.15
C LEU A 373 14.09 2.93 -0.99
N THR A 374 14.18 2.42 -2.22
CA THR A 374 13.80 3.14 -3.44
C THR A 374 12.95 2.25 -4.34
N THR A 375 12.12 2.86 -5.19
CA THR A 375 11.46 2.17 -6.29
C THR A 375 12.45 1.92 -7.44
N ALA A 376 12.15 1.00 -8.33
CA ALA A 376 13.07 0.62 -9.41
C ALA A 376 13.40 1.77 -10.37
N ASP A 377 12.45 2.66 -10.60
CA ASP A 377 12.58 3.78 -11.54
C ASP A 377 13.06 5.08 -10.89
N ASP A 378 13.40 5.06 -9.60
CA ASP A 378 13.90 6.25 -8.91
C ASP A 378 15.28 6.64 -9.45
N PRO A 379 15.46 7.88 -9.96
CA PRO A 379 16.73 8.33 -10.51
C PRO A 379 17.92 8.29 -9.52
N ILE A 380 17.64 8.29 -8.21
CA ILE A 380 18.69 8.21 -7.19
C ILE A 380 19.45 6.88 -7.22
N ASN A 381 18.84 5.83 -7.79
CA ASN A 381 19.43 4.51 -7.90
C ASN A 381 20.76 4.52 -8.67
N ASP A 382 20.95 5.48 -9.58
CA ASP A 382 22.23 5.64 -10.27
C ASP A 382 23.38 5.92 -9.30
N ASN A 383 23.09 6.64 -8.20
CA ASN A 383 24.06 6.96 -7.15
C ASN A 383 24.33 5.77 -6.18
N LEU A 384 23.49 4.74 -6.20
CA LEU A 384 23.56 3.54 -5.36
C LEU A 384 23.86 2.29 -6.19
N SER A 385 24.21 2.45 -7.45
CA SER A 385 24.39 1.35 -8.42
C SER A 385 25.46 0.33 -8.01
N ASP A 386 26.50 0.75 -7.29
CA ASP A 386 27.52 -0.13 -6.73
C ASP A 386 26.94 -1.09 -5.68
N ILE A 387 26.04 -0.62 -4.80
CA ILE A 387 25.34 -1.46 -3.83
C ILE A 387 24.37 -2.40 -4.56
N ALA A 388 23.56 -1.86 -5.47
CA ALA A 388 22.61 -2.66 -6.23
C ALA A 388 23.31 -3.80 -6.98
N GLN A 389 24.38 -3.49 -7.75
CA GLN A 389 25.11 -4.46 -8.55
C GLN A 389 25.80 -5.55 -7.70
N ALA A 390 26.20 -5.23 -6.48
CA ALA A 390 26.80 -6.21 -5.57
C ALA A 390 25.82 -7.31 -5.12
N HIS A 391 24.50 -7.09 -5.30
CA HIS A 391 23.47 -7.94 -4.70
C HIS A 391 22.42 -8.46 -5.70
N ILE A 392 22.56 -8.22 -7.01
CA ILE A 392 21.62 -8.72 -8.02
C ILE A 392 22.03 -10.03 -8.67
N SER A 393 23.15 -10.63 -8.26
CA SER A 393 23.62 -11.92 -8.77
C SER A 393 24.09 -12.82 -7.63
N ALA A 394 23.91 -14.13 -7.81
CA ALA A 394 24.29 -15.10 -6.79
C ALA A 394 25.81 -15.19 -6.58
N ASP A 395 26.23 -15.23 -5.31
CA ASP A 395 27.53 -15.67 -4.83
C ASP A 395 27.38 -17.03 -4.10
N VAL A 396 27.52 -18.10 -4.84
CA VAL A 396 27.35 -19.47 -4.33
C VAL A 396 28.31 -19.78 -3.18
N ALA A 397 29.54 -19.25 -3.23
CA ALA A 397 30.53 -19.48 -2.19
C ALA A 397 30.14 -18.85 -0.84
N GLY A 398 29.50 -17.69 -0.87
CA GLY A 398 29.00 -17.03 0.32
C GLY A 398 27.93 -17.81 1.06
N ALA A 399 27.23 -18.72 0.39
CA ALA A 399 26.14 -19.52 0.95
C ALA A 399 26.57 -20.90 1.50
N GLU A 400 27.81 -21.32 1.35
CA GLU A 400 28.28 -22.67 1.74
C GLU A 400 28.06 -23.00 3.22
N VAL A 401 27.96 -21.99 4.10
CA VAL A 401 27.67 -22.18 5.54
C VAL A 401 26.27 -22.75 5.77
N LEU A 402 25.36 -22.64 4.80
CA LEU A 402 24.02 -23.19 4.83
C LEU A 402 23.87 -24.51 4.07
N ARG A 403 24.99 -25.15 3.67
CA ARG A 403 24.96 -26.46 3.01
C ARG A 403 24.12 -27.44 3.82
N ASP A 404 23.28 -28.21 3.13
CA ASP A 404 22.30 -29.16 3.70
C ASP A 404 21.14 -28.52 4.50
N ALA A 405 21.07 -27.18 4.58
CA ALA A 405 19.92 -26.50 5.16
C ALA A 405 18.69 -26.58 4.21
N THR A 406 17.51 -26.59 4.82
CA THR A 406 16.23 -26.45 4.12
C THR A 406 15.62 -25.10 4.47
N VAL A 407 15.21 -24.33 3.47
CA VAL A 407 14.49 -23.06 3.59
C VAL A 407 13.11 -23.20 2.98
N ARG A 408 12.09 -22.92 3.77
CA ARG A 408 10.68 -22.99 3.36
C ARG A 408 10.20 -21.59 3.03
N ILE A 409 9.69 -21.38 1.79
CA ILE A 409 9.17 -20.10 1.32
C ILE A 409 7.66 -20.20 1.14
N GLY A 410 6.91 -19.33 1.84
CA GLY A 410 5.47 -19.14 1.70
C GLY A 410 5.14 -17.89 0.88
N TYR A 411 3.95 -17.88 0.27
CA TYR A 411 3.34 -16.72 -0.40
C TYR A 411 1.83 -16.94 -0.55
N VAL A 412 1.10 -15.89 -0.90
CA VAL A 412 -0.33 -16.03 -1.21
C VAL A 412 -0.49 -16.78 -2.52
N GLY A 413 -1.08 -17.96 -2.46
CA GLY A 413 -1.28 -18.86 -3.60
C GLY A 413 -2.75 -19.22 -3.82
N PRO A 414 -3.09 -19.83 -4.97
CA PRO A 414 -2.17 -20.22 -6.05
C PRO A 414 -1.71 -19.03 -6.93
N ASP A 415 -0.42 -18.85 -7.08
CA ASP A 415 0.20 -17.85 -7.98
C ASP A 415 1.30 -18.50 -8.84
N PRO A 416 1.04 -18.79 -10.13
CA PRO A 416 2.03 -19.41 -11.02
C PRO A 416 3.31 -18.57 -11.19
N ARG A 417 3.22 -17.24 -11.06
CA ARG A 417 4.37 -16.34 -11.18
C ARG A 417 5.28 -16.47 -9.97
N LYS A 418 4.70 -16.40 -8.77
CA LYS A 418 5.47 -16.59 -7.52
C LYS A 418 6.05 -18.00 -7.42
N ALA A 419 5.31 -19.01 -7.84
CA ALA A 419 5.84 -20.37 -7.94
C ALA A 419 7.09 -20.43 -8.84
N ALA A 420 7.06 -19.75 -9.99
CA ALA A 420 8.24 -19.67 -10.89
C ALA A 420 9.40 -18.91 -10.24
N MET A 421 9.13 -17.84 -9.49
CA MET A 421 10.15 -17.11 -8.73
C MET A 421 10.81 -17.99 -7.66
N VAL A 422 10.02 -18.72 -6.87
CA VAL A 422 10.54 -19.65 -5.85
C VAL A 422 11.36 -20.77 -6.50
N GLN A 423 10.95 -21.29 -7.66
CA GLN A 423 11.73 -22.26 -8.42
C GLN A 423 13.09 -21.68 -8.89
N ALA A 424 13.14 -20.41 -9.30
CA ALA A 424 14.38 -19.75 -9.67
C ALA A 424 15.31 -19.61 -8.46
N ILE A 425 14.80 -19.25 -7.28
CA ILE A 425 15.55 -19.21 -6.02
C ILE A 425 16.07 -20.60 -5.68
N ALA A 426 15.23 -21.62 -5.78
CA ALA A 426 15.62 -23.00 -5.52
C ALA A 426 16.77 -23.46 -6.44
N ALA A 427 16.69 -23.12 -7.72
CA ALA A 427 17.72 -23.48 -8.71
C ALA A 427 19.07 -22.79 -8.43
N SER A 428 19.06 -21.51 -8.03
CA SER A 428 20.30 -20.79 -7.70
C SER A 428 20.91 -21.30 -6.38
N CYS A 429 20.13 -21.46 -5.33
CA CYS A 429 20.60 -21.88 -4.01
C CYS A 429 21.00 -23.37 -3.95
N ALA A 430 20.44 -24.23 -4.81
CA ALA A 430 20.85 -25.63 -4.93
C ALA A 430 22.34 -25.79 -5.27
N GLN A 431 22.95 -24.83 -5.96
CA GLN A 431 24.39 -24.83 -6.28
C GLN A 431 25.27 -24.72 -5.02
N ALA A 432 24.75 -24.09 -3.94
CA ALA A 432 25.41 -24.02 -2.64
C ALA A 432 25.03 -25.21 -1.72
N GLY A 433 24.20 -26.13 -2.18
CA GLY A 433 23.68 -27.24 -1.39
C GLY A 433 22.54 -26.87 -0.44
N VAL A 434 21.87 -25.73 -0.67
CA VAL A 434 20.69 -25.30 0.08
C VAL A 434 19.43 -25.82 -0.63
N THR A 435 18.54 -26.47 0.12
CA THR A 435 17.23 -26.92 -0.39
C THR A 435 16.20 -25.85 -0.14
N VAL A 436 15.54 -25.34 -1.18
CA VAL A 436 14.40 -24.41 -1.06
C VAL A 436 13.10 -25.16 -1.37
N VAL A 437 12.11 -25.01 -0.50
CA VAL A 437 10.81 -25.69 -0.60
C VAL A 437 9.70 -24.62 -0.65
N ASP A 438 8.84 -24.75 -1.66
CA ASP A 438 7.59 -23.99 -1.74
C ASP A 438 6.57 -24.59 -0.76
N VAL A 439 6.08 -23.77 0.17
CA VAL A 439 5.08 -24.15 1.18
C VAL A 439 3.83 -23.26 1.12
N SER A 440 3.58 -22.63 -0.02
CA SER A 440 2.45 -21.72 -0.24
C SER A 440 1.08 -22.38 -0.07
N ASP A 441 1.00 -23.70 -0.23
CA ASP A 441 -0.20 -24.51 0.04
C ASP A 441 -0.45 -24.75 1.55
N GLN A 442 0.55 -24.55 2.39
CA GLN A 442 0.50 -24.75 3.84
C GLN A 442 0.51 -23.43 4.62
N ALA A 443 0.96 -22.35 3.97
CA ALA A 443 1.09 -21.03 4.54
C ALA A 443 0.04 -20.10 3.93
N SER A 444 -1.05 -19.89 4.63
CA SER A 444 -2.08 -18.94 4.21
C SER A 444 -1.74 -17.55 4.75
N TYR A 445 -1.29 -16.65 3.87
CA TYR A 445 -1.11 -15.23 4.18
C TYR A 445 -2.29 -14.43 3.61
N PRO A 446 -2.81 -13.39 4.34
CA PRO A 446 -4.04 -12.73 3.91
C PRO A 446 -3.89 -11.88 2.65
N SER A 447 -2.71 -11.33 2.35
CA SER A 447 -2.50 -10.46 1.21
C SER A 447 -1.12 -10.64 0.58
N ASP A 448 -1.08 -10.42 -0.71
CA ASP A 448 0.14 -10.41 -1.52
C ASP A 448 0.93 -9.12 -1.37
N VAL A 449 0.22 -8.02 -1.11
CA VAL A 449 0.78 -6.69 -0.87
C VAL A 449 0.60 -6.37 0.59
N ILE A 450 1.70 -6.10 1.27
CA ILE A 450 1.68 -5.74 2.68
C ILE A 450 2.35 -4.39 2.89
N ARG A 451 1.79 -3.65 3.83
CA ARG A 451 2.41 -2.49 4.42
C ARG A 451 2.95 -2.92 5.76
N THR A 452 4.22 -2.79 5.96
CA THR A 452 4.77 -2.97 7.28
C THR A 452 5.34 -1.66 7.75
N SER A 453 5.12 -1.38 9.02
CA SER A 453 5.76 -0.27 9.67
C SER A 453 7.26 -0.54 9.86
N ASP A 454 7.67 -1.78 9.69
CA ASP A 454 9.05 -2.21 9.78
C ASP A 454 9.26 -3.49 8.99
N ALA A 455 10.05 -3.46 7.93
CA ALA A 455 10.44 -4.71 7.27
C ALA A 455 11.39 -5.54 8.14
N SER A 456 11.99 -4.95 9.16
CA SER A 456 12.66 -5.67 10.25
C SER A 456 11.64 -6.24 11.25
N ASP A 457 10.43 -5.70 11.30
CA ASP A 457 9.27 -6.18 12.06
C ASP A 457 8.51 -7.32 11.36
N TYR A 458 9.03 -7.88 10.29
CA TYR A 458 8.50 -9.15 9.84
C TYR A 458 8.70 -10.19 10.93
N GLY A 459 8.02 -9.90 11.99
CA GLY A 459 7.61 -10.73 13.07
C GLY A 459 8.61 -11.76 13.51
N PHE A 460 9.76 -11.35 13.68
CA PHE A 460 10.76 -12.32 13.86
C PHE A 460 11.19 -12.29 15.30
N GLY A 461 10.23 -12.62 16.20
CA GLY A 461 10.41 -12.78 17.61
C GLY A 461 11.84 -12.97 18.04
N ALA A 462 12.60 -11.91 18.12
CA ALA A 462 13.81 -11.87 18.91
C ALA A 462 13.37 -11.40 20.30
N ALA A 463 12.85 -12.32 21.08
CA ALA A 463 12.82 -12.11 22.50
C ALA A 463 14.24 -11.67 22.92
N GLN A 464 14.37 -10.43 23.40
CA GLN A 464 15.53 -9.93 24.12
C GLN A 464 16.85 -9.86 23.33
N SER A 465 16.89 -9.12 22.26
CA SER A 465 18.15 -8.63 21.70
C SER A 465 18.47 -7.26 22.30
N GLU A 466 19.70 -7.06 22.78
CA GLU A 466 20.22 -5.73 23.16
C GLU A 466 20.48 -4.85 21.91
N ASP A 467 20.27 -5.39 20.71
CA ASP A 467 20.36 -4.69 19.46
C ASP A 467 19.04 -3.91 19.22
N PRO A 468 19.08 -2.57 19.16
CA PRO A 468 17.88 -1.77 18.87
C PRO A 468 17.18 -2.18 17.58
N ALA A 469 17.91 -2.63 16.55
CA ALA A 469 17.33 -3.12 15.30
C ALA A 469 16.54 -4.43 15.47
N ALA A 470 16.87 -5.21 16.51
CA ALA A 470 16.17 -6.46 16.80
C ALA A 470 14.99 -6.28 17.78
N GLN A 471 14.91 -5.15 18.51
CA GLN A 471 13.79 -4.85 19.40
C GLN A 471 12.49 -4.52 18.64
N TRP A 472 12.59 -4.12 17.36
CA TRP A 472 11.46 -3.72 16.54
C TRP A 472 10.72 -4.90 15.90
N SER A 473 11.19 -6.12 16.10
CA SER A 473 10.77 -7.33 15.42
C SER A 473 9.66 -8.13 16.13
N GLN A 474 8.89 -7.55 17.03
CA GLN A 474 8.04 -8.34 17.92
C GLN A 474 6.55 -8.37 17.61
N SER A 475 6.05 -7.65 16.60
CA SER A 475 4.61 -7.53 16.49
C SER A 475 3.88 -8.72 15.85
N TRP A 476 4.51 -9.52 15.01
CA TRP A 476 4.01 -10.83 14.55
C TRP A 476 5.09 -11.54 13.74
N SER A 477 5.30 -12.79 14.03
CA SER A 477 6.30 -13.57 13.34
C SER A 477 5.71 -14.21 12.08
N VAL A 478 6.54 -14.38 11.05
CA VAL A 478 6.20 -15.30 9.97
C VAL A 478 5.72 -16.62 10.54
N SER A 479 6.32 -17.07 11.65
CA SER A 479 5.92 -18.25 12.39
C SER A 479 4.53 -18.17 12.99
N GLU A 480 4.11 -17.01 13.51
CA GLU A 480 2.77 -16.82 14.09
C GLU A 480 1.72 -16.77 12.99
N VAL A 481 2.02 -16.06 11.89
CA VAL A 481 1.09 -15.94 10.75
C VAL A 481 0.86 -17.29 10.06
N ILE A 482 1.87 -18.15 10.00
CA ILE A 482 1.85 -19.40 9.24
C ILE A 482 2.15 -20.65 10.09
N ASP A 483 1.93 -20.57 11.41
CA ASP A 483 2.17 -21.65 12.38
C ASP A 483 3.56 -22.30 12.27
N GLY A 484 4.59 -21.50 12.01
CA GLY A 484 5.95 -21.99 11.83
C GLY A 484 6.16 -22.83 10.56
N ALA A 485 5.23 -22.77 9.60
CA ALA A 485 5.32 -23.55 8.37
C ALA A 485 6.38 -23.01 7.39
N ALA A 486 6.70 -21.70 7.43
CA ALA A 486 7.69 -21.09 6.56
C ALA A 486 8.86 -20.47 7.33
N ASP A 487 9.99 -20.29 6.65
CA ASP A 487 11.17 -19.58 7.14
C ASP A 487 11.28 -18.20 6.48
N ALA A 488 10.64 -18.01 5.32
CA ALA A 488 10.58 -16.75 4.59
C ALA A 488 9.24 -16.59 3.88
N LEU A 489 8.83 -15.34 3.63
CA LEU A 489 7.65 -14.99 2.84
C LEU A 489 8.05 -14.18 1.60
N LEU A 490 7.47 -14.53 0.45
CA LEU A 490 7.56 -13.76 -0.79
C LEU A 490 6.37 -12.81 -0.86
N VAL A 491 6.64 -11.53 -0.62
CA VAL A 491 5.63 -10.45 -0.52
C VAL A 491 6.07 -9.21 -1.29
N ALA A 492 5.12 -8.32 -1.56
CA ALA A 492 5.39 -7.00 -2.10
C ALA A 492 5.26 -5.92 -1.02
N ILE A 493 6.18 -4.99 -0.98
CA ILE A 493 6.25 -3.90 -0.02
C ILE A 493 6.44 -2.55 -0.73
N ASP A 494 5.95 -1.50 -0.10
CA ASP A 494 6.22 -0.13 -0.53
C ASP A 494 7.48 0.38 0.16
N PRO A 495 8.54 0.75 -0.57
CA PRO A 495 9.78 1.22 0.02
C PRO A 495 9.62 2.50 0.86
N TYR A 496 8.62 3.32 0.56
CA TYR A 496 8.37 4.57 1.30
C TYR A 496 7.71 4.34 2.66
N TYR A 497 6.93 3.26 2.84
CA TYR A 497 6.25 2.94 4.11
C TYR A 497 6.91 1.81 4.87
N SER A 498 7.85 1.10 4.25
CA SER A 498 8.64 0.06 4.89
C SER A 498 9.93 0.67 5.47
N TYR A 499 10.57 -0.03 6.39
CA TYR A 499 11.83 0.41 7.05
C TYR A 499 11.69 1.71 7.87
N PRO A 500 10.78 1.79 8.83
CA PRO A 500 10.51 3.02 9.59
C PRO A 500 11.64 3.40 10.57
N THR A 501 12.56 2.49 10.88
CA THR A 501 13.78 2.82 11.63
C THR A 501 14.74 3.68 10.81
N SER A 502 14.56 3.71 9.48
CA SER A 502 15.33 4.56 8.60
C SER A 502 14.84 6.00 8.64
N ASN A 503 15.77 6.94 8.80
CA ASN A 503 15.53 8.36 8.55
C ASN A 503 16.01 8.80 7.15
N ALA A 504 16.49 7.86 6.34
CA ALA A 504 16.97 8.12 4.99
C ALA A 504 15.83 8.51 4.06
N THR A 505 16.07 9.45 3.17
CA THR A 505 15.12 9.91 2.16
C THR A 505 15.76 9.91 0.78
N VAL A 506 14.95 9.81 -0.26
CA VAL A 506 15.41 9.91 -1.66
C VAL A 506 16.06 11.26 -2.01
N SER A 507 16.01 12.23 -1.10
CA SER A 507 16.72 13.50 -1.25
C SER A 507 18.13 13.51 -0.65
N ASP A 508 18.55 12.45 0.05
CA ASP A 508 19.86 12.34 0.71
C ASP A 508 20.55 11.02 0.36
N VAL A 509 21.42 11.07 -0.64
CA VAL A 509 22.19 9.91 -1.14
C VAL A 509 23.05 9.27 -0.07
N GLU A 510 23.68 10.06 0.82
CA GLU A 510 24.62 9.52 1.82
C GLU A 510 23.87 8.75 2.90
N SER A 511 22.75 9.28 3.38
CA SER A 511 21.91 8.57 4.35
C SER A 511 21.26 7.32 3.75
N LEU A 512 20.79 7.37 2.49
CA LEU A 512 20.29 6.19 1.78
C LEU A 512 21.37 5.12 1.65
N ARG A 513 22.58 5.51 1.25
CA ARG A 513 23.71 4.58 1.10
C ARG A 513 24.06 3.90 2.43
N ALA A 514 24.17 4.69 3.50
CA ALA A 514 24.48 4.18 4.82
C ALA A 514 23.42 3.19 5.30
N GLU A 515 22.15 3.51 5.07
CA GLU A 515 21.03 2.68 5.49
C GLU A 515 20.91 1.40 4.65
N GLU A 516 21.08 1.45 3.35
CA GLU A 516 21.13 0.25 2.51
C GLU A 516 22.26 -0.70 2.95
N GLN A 517 23.44 -0.16 3.26
CA GLN A 517 24.55 -0.95 3.78
C GLN A 517 24.22 -1.59 5.13
N ARG A 518 23.55 -0.85 6.03
CA ARG A 518 23.06 -1.37 7.30
C ARG A 518 22.08 -2.52 7.09
N LEU A 519 21.10 -2.34 6.22
CA LEU A 519 20.10 -3.35 5.88
C LEU A 519 20.75 -4.59 5.23
N TRP A 520 21.78 -4.44 4.41
CA TRP A 520 22.55 -5.57 3.88
C TRP A 520 23.42 -6.25 4.95
N SER A 521 23.76 -5.58 6.04
CA SER A 521 24.46 -6.21 7.16
C SER A 521 23.58 -7.12 7.99
N THR A 522 22.29 -6.81 8.12
CA THR A 522 21.30 -7.54 8.92
C THR A 522 20.42 -8.48 8.10
N VAL A 523 20.16 -8.13 6.85
CA VAL A 523 19.32 -8.83 5.87
C VAL A 523 17.95 -9.23 6.42
N PRO A 524 17.12 -8.28 6.80
CA PRO A 524 15.73 -8.59 7.19
C PRO A 524 14.93 -9.03 5.97
N THR A 525 15.25 -8.50 4.80
CA THR A 525 14.63 -8.84 3.53
C THR A 525 15.69 -9.05 2.44
N VAL A 526 15.37 -9.86 1.44
CA VAL A 526 16.16 -9.97 0.20
C VAL A 526 15.35 -9.36 -0.94
N PRO A 527 15.76 -8.22 -1.50
CA PRO A 527 15.12 -7.65 -2.68
C PRO A 527 15.23 -8.61 -3.88
N LEU A 528 14.16 -8.71 -4.67
CA LEU A 528 14.11 -9.63 -5.82
C LEU A 528 13.86 -8.87 -7.12
N SER A 529 12.68 -8.25 -7.23
CA SER A 529 12.22 -7.54 -8.41
C SER A 529 11.12 -6.55 -8.05
N VAL A 530 10.64 -5.78 -9.02
CA VAL A 530 9.39 -5.04 -8.87
C VAL A 530 8.19 -5.96 -9.05
N GLN A 531 7.06 -5.64 -8.40
CA GLN A 531 5.82 -6.37 -8.59
C GLN A 531 5.15 -5.94 -9.90
N PRO A 532 4.95 -6.82 -10.88
CA PRO A 532 4.16 -6.49 -12.06
C PRO A 532 2.67 -6.40 -11.73
N ARG A 533 1.99 -5.47 -12.39
CA ARG A 533 0.53 -5.28 -12.25
C ARG A 533 -0.14 -5.39 -13.61
N THR A 534 -1.35 -5.91 -13.63
CA THR A 534 -2.22 -5.92 -14.80
C THR A 534 -3.46 -5.09 -14.50
N LEU A 535 -3.54 -3.95 -15.16
CA LEU A 535 -4.62 -2.99 -15.01
C LEU A 535 -5.58 -3.17 -16.19
N VAL A 536 -6.85 -3.29 -15.89
CA VAL A 536 -7.92 -3.45 -16.88
C VAL A 536 -8.88 -2.29 -16.73
N PHE A 537 -9.16 -1.60 -17.84
CA PHE A 537 -10.04 -0.43 -17.88
C PHE A 537 -11.09 -0.60 -18.95
N ASP A 538 -12.34 -0.36 -18.63
CA ASP A 538 -13.36 -0.12 -19.63
C ASP A 538 -13.08 1.22 -20.32
N ARG A 539 -13.05 1.22 -21.67
CA ARG A 539 -12.76 2.43 -22.46
C ARG A 539 -13.79 3.55 -22.31
N ARG A 540 -14.93 3.25 -21.68
CA ARG A 540 -15.95 4.24 -21.34
C ARG A 540 -15.65 5.01 -20.07
N VAL A 541 -14.65 4.60 -19.30
CA VAL A 541 -14.24 5.29 -18.07
C VAL A 541 -13.15 6.31 -18.37
N ALA A 542 -13.38 7.54 -17.97
CA ALA A 542 -12.41 8.63 -18.03
C ALA A 542 -11.70 8.86 -16.69
N ASN A 543 -10.59 9.57 -16.74
CA ASN A 543 -9.81 10.03 -15.58
C ASN A 543 -9.19 8.92 -14.74
N VAL A 544 -9.10 7.70 -15.26
CA VAL A 544 -8.36 6.63 -14.59
C VAL A 544 -6.86 6.88 -14.78
N VAL A 545 -6.15 7.02 -13.68
CA VAL A 545 -4.69 7.23 -13.69
C VAL A 545 -4.04 6.00 -13.08
N ALA A 546 -3.22 5.31 -13.86
CA ALA A 546 -2.49 4.13 -13.41
C ALA A 546 -1.62 4.47 -12.20
N HIS A 547 -1.73 3.68 -11.15
CA HIS A 547 -0.92 3.76 -9.94
C HIS A 547 -0.84 2.37 -9.32
N THR A 548 0.35 2.00 -8.92
CA THR A 548 0.65 0.62 -8.52
C THR A 548 1.25 0.50 -7.12
N ALA A 549 1.33 1.61 -6.37
CA ALA A 549 1.68 1.60 -4.95
C ALA A 549 0.52 1.05 -4.09
N LEU A 550 0.60 1.17 -2.77
CA LEU A 550 -0.34 0.55 -1.81
C LEU A 550 -1.81 0.89 -2.06
N ALA A 551 -2.12 2.14 -2.42
CA ALA A 551 -3.49 2.56 -2.73
C ALA A 551 -4.04 1.96 -4.04
N GLY A 552 -3.17 1.43 -4.89
CA GLY A 552 -3.54 0.89 -6.19
C GLY A 552 -4.20 1.92 -7.10
N ILE A 553 -4.81 1.45 -8.17
CA ILE A 553 -5.47 2.30 -9.17
C ILE A 553 -6.62 3.12 -8.58
N GLY A 554 -7.21 2.69 -7.44
CA GLY A 554 -8.27 3.39 -6.74
C GLY A 554 -7.87 4.71 -6.08
N TRP A 555 -6.58 5.09 -6.11
CA TRP A 555 -6.06 6.30 -5.46
C TRP A 555 -6.76 7.60 -5.88
N ASN A 556 -7.34 7.64 -7.09
CA ASN A 556 -8.09 8.78 -7.64
C ASN A 556 -9.52 8.40 -8.10
N MET A 557 -10.13 7.36 -7.50
CA MET A 557 -11.46 6.89 -7.92
C MET A 557 -12.58 7.92 -7.73
N ASP A 558 -12.36 8.95 -6.94
CA ASP A 558 -13.25 10.11 -6.81
C ASP A 558 -13.33 10.97 -8.09
N ARG A 559 -12.38 10.81 -9.01
CA ARG A 559 -12.34 11.51 -10.31
C ARG A 559 -12.77 10.64 -11.49
N TRP A 560 -13.06 9.35 -11.27
CA TRP A 560 -13.54 8.47 -12.33
C TRP A 560 -14.91 8.91 -12.82
N ALA A 561 -15.06 9.01 -14.13
CA ALA A 561 -16.27 9.51 -14.74
C ALA A 561 -16.57 8.75 -16.03
N GLN A 562 -17.80 8.86 -16.52
CA GLN A 562 -18.12 8.41 -17.87
C GLN A 562 -17.41 9.30 -18.90
N ALA A 563 -16.70 8.67 -19.84
CA ALA A 563 -16.06 9.37 -20.95
C ALA A 563 -17.12 10.08 -21.80
N GLN A 564 -16.91 11.36 -22.10
CA GLN A 564 -17.80 12.09 -22.99
C GLN A 564 -17.59 11.67 -24.45
N GLU A 565 -18.68 11.59 -25.23
CA GLU A 565 -18.61 11.34 -26.67
C GLU A 565 -17.77 12.44 -27.34
N GLY A 566 -16.56 12.09 -27.79
CA GLY A 566 -15.65 13.00 -28.48
C GLY A 566 -14.21 13.01 -27.95
N GLU A 567 -13.92 12.47 -26.77
CA GLU A 567 -12.57 12.34 -26.18
C GLU A 567 -11.86 11.02 -26.55
N LYS A 568 -12.25 10.39 -27.66
CA LYS A 568 -11.49 9.21 -28.15
C LYS A 568 -10.10 9.67 -28.59
N LYS A 569 -9.08 9.41 -27.74
CA LYS A 569 -7.67 9.51 -28.11
C LYS A 569 -7.25 8.33 -28.97
#